data_e68b18788f3f2b32509493de031f0176
#
_entry.id   e68b18788f3f2b32509493de031f0176
#
_cell.length_a   1.000
_cell.length_b   1.000
_cell.length_c   1.000
_cell.angle_alpha   90.00
_cell.angle_beta   90.00
_cell.angle_gamma   90.00
#
_symmetry.space_group_name_H-M   'P 1'
#
loop_
_entity.id
_entity.type
_entity.pdbx_description
1 polymer ?
#
loop_
_entity_poly.entity_id
_entity_poly.type
_entity_poly.pdbx_seq_one_letter_code
_entity_poly.pdbx_strand_id
1 'polypeptide(L)'
;MSLENVLTPLRQYRPKRLICLFGCGGNRSAGRRKGMGFVSGRLADMTVITSDNPRFESPEAIMTDIETGVLEGGGEYVKICSRLDAIRYALEISDRDDIVLLAGKGHETYQDIEGRRTQMDEREMIRQILEEKNAGIVRRCDN
;
A
#
# COMPACT_ATOMS: atom_id res chain seq x y z
N MET A 1 14.16 7.69 3.09
CA MET A 1 13.29 7.96 4.25
C MET A 1 12.62 6.67 4.68
N SER A 2 12.63 6.38 5.96
CA SER A 2 12.03 5.15 6.46
C SER A 2 10.51 5.29 6.59
N LEU A 3 9.81 4.15 6.51
CA LEU A 3 8.36 4.14 6.67
C LEU A 3 7.94 4.67 8.04
N GLU A 4 8.71 4.37 9.09
CA GLU A 4 8.45 4.88 10.43
C GLU A 4 8.48 6.41 10.47
N ASN A 5 9.43 7.03 9.76
CA ASN A 5 9.57 8.48 9.71
C ASN A 5 8.40 9.16 9.01
N VAL A 6 7.64 8.43 8.21
CA VAL A 6 6.43 8.94 7.55
C VAL A 6 5.20 8.67 8.40
N LEU A 7 5.06 7.47 8.93
CA LEU A 7 3.85 7.07 9.66
C LEU A 7 3.74 7.78 11.02
N THR A 8 4.85 7.98 11.72
CA THR A 8 4.82 8.60 13.05
C THR A 8 4.21 9.99 13.04
N PRO A 9 4.65 10.92 12.15
CA PRO A 9 3.99 12.24 12.07
C PRO A 9 2.52 12.16 11.65
N LEU A 10 2.17 11.25 10.74
CA LEU A 10 0.79 11.10 10.31
C LEU A 10 -0.11 10.67 11.46
N ARG A 11 0.40 9.83 12.35
CA ARG A 11 -0.32 9.39 13.53
C ARG A 11 -0.67 10.55 14.47
N GLN A 12 0.18 11.57 14.50
CA GLN A 12 0.00 12.75 15.34
C GLN A 12 -1.18 13.62 14.91
N TYR A 13 -1.63 13.53 13.66
CA TYR A 13 -2.84 14.20 13.19
C TYR A 13 -4.12 13.55 13.72
N ARG A 14 -4.00 12.45 14.43
CA ARG A 14 -5.12 11.70 15.03
C ARG A 14 -6.21 11.35 14.02
N PRO A 15 -5.84 10.69 12.91
CA PRO A 15 -6.86 10.23 11.97
C PRO A 15 -7.77 9.20 12.63
N LYS A 16 -8.98 9.06 12.12
CA LYS A 16 -9.88 8.00 12.56
C LYS A 16 -9.24 6.64 12.28
N ARG A 17 -8.68 6.48 11.06
CA ARG A 17 -7.85 5.33 10.71
C ARG A 17 -6.68 5.82 9.88
N LEU A 18 -5.52 5.23 10.10
CA LEU A 18 -4.35 5.42 9.26
C LEU A 18 -4.18 4.16 8.42
N ILE A 19 -4.41 4.27 7.13
CA ILE A 19 -4.34 3.18 6.17
C ILE A 19 -3.03 3.32 5.41
N CYS A 20 -2.17 2.30 5.47
CA CYS A 20 -0.87 2.31 4.81
C CYS A 20 -0.86 1.27 3.70
N LEU A 21 -0.65 1.72 2.46
CA LEU A 21 -0.53 0.85 1.30
C LEU A 21 0.92 0.89 0.82
N PHE A 22 1.54 -0.27 0.71
CA PHE A 22 2.89 -0.35 0.15
C PHE A 22 3.21 -1.75 -0.36
N GLY A 23 4.22 -1.80 -1.20
CA GLY A 23 4.87 -3.03 -1.62
C GLY A 23 6.37 -2.86 -1.52
N CYS A 24 7.11 -3.93 -1.75
CA CYS A 24 8.57 -3.90 -1.79
C CYS A 24 9.06 -4.36 -3.15
N GLY A 25 10.21 -3.82 -3.57
CA GLY A 25 10.81 -4.21 -4.83
C GLY A 25 11.50 -5.56 -4.75
N GLY A 26 11.69 -6.19 -5.90
CA GLY A 26 12.57 -7.33 -6.04
C GLY A 26 14.01 -6.94 -5.76
N ASN A 27 14.87 -7.92 -5.49
CA ASN A 27 16.28 -7.73 -5.14
C ASN A 27 16.51 -6.98 -3.83
N ARG A 28 15.51 -7.03 -2.93
CA ARG A 28 15.64 -6.51 -1.56
C ARG A 28 15.69 -7.67 -0.58
N SER A 29 16.26 -7.44 0.61
CA SER A 29 16.35 -8.48 1.61
C SER A 29 14.97 -8.77 2.24
N ALA A 30 14.75 -10.03 2.62
CA ALA A 30 13.55 -10.42 3.34
C ALA A 30 13.44 -9.68 4.68
N GLY A 31 14.58 -9.43 5.34
CA GLY A 31 14.60 -8.68 6.59
C GLY A 31 14.08 -7.25 6.44
N ARG A 32 14.42 -6.59 5.33
CA ARG A 32 13.91 -5.23 5.07
C ARG A 32 12.41 -5.25 4.83
N ARG A 33 11.91 -6.22 4.08
CA ARG A 33 10.47 -6.38 3.82
C ARG A 33 9.70 -6.61 5.12
N LYS A 34 10.21 -7.53 5.93
CA LYS A 34 9.64 -7.85 7.24
C LYS A 34 9.67 -6.64 8.18
N GLY A 35 10.78 -5.88 8.18
CA GLY A 35 10.90 -4.68 9.00
C GLY A 35 9.89 -3.62 8.63
N MET A 36 9.66 -3.39 7.32
CA MET A 36 8.65 -2.45 6.86
C MET A 36 7.24 -2.91 7.25
N GLY A 37 6.97 -4.20 7.12
CA GLY A 37 5.70 -4.78 7.55
C GLY A 37 5.46 -4.61 9.04
N PHE A 38 6.48 -4.84 9.84
CA PHE A 38 6.40 -4.64 11.29
C PHE A 38 6.05 -3.21 11.67
N VAL A 39 6.71 -2.23 11.04
CA VAL A 39 6.46 -0.81 11.31
C VAL A 39 5.02 -0.45 10.92
N SER A 40 4.57 -0.87 9.75
CA SER A 40 3.19 -0.60 9.31
C SER A 40 2.18 -1.27 10.22
N GLY A 41 2.40 -2.54 10.56
CA GLY A 41 1.50 -3.28 11.45
C GLY A 41 1.36 -2.64 12.82
N ARG A 42 2.43 -2.01 13.30
CA ARG A 42 2.45 -1.36 14.60
C ARG A 42 1.83 0.04 14.58
N LEU A 43 2.09 0.81 13.53
CA LEU A 43 1.72 2.24 13.50
C LEU A 43 0.46 2.53 12.69
N ALA A 44 0.11 1.70 11.72
CA ALA A 44 -1.09 1.89 10.92
C ALA A 44 -2.25 1.06 11.49
N ASP A 45 -3.47 1.52 11.26
CA ASP A 45 -4.67 0.78 11.64
C ASP A 45 -4.99 -0.33 10.65
N MET A 46 -4.62 -0.13 9.38
CA MET A 46 -4.80 -1.12 8.32
C MET A 46 -3.62 -1.03 7.36
N THR A 47 -3.06 -2.17 7.00
CA THR A 47 -2.02 -2.26 5.98
C THR A 47 -2.58 -2.94 4.75
N VAL A 48 -2.46 -2.30 3.59
CA VAL A 48 -2.78 -2.91 2.30
C VAL A 48 -1.46 -3.32 1.65
N ILE A 49 -1.18 -4.61 1.68
CA ILE A 49 0.05 -5.18 1.12
C ILE A 49 -0.16 -5.41 -0.37
N THR A 50 0.70 -4.85 -1.19
CA THR A 50 0.56 -4.97 -2.64
C THR A 50 1.93 -5.17 -3.30
N SER A 51 1.95 -5.20 -4.63
CA SER A 51 3.20 -5.29 -5.38
C SER A 51 3.76 -3.90 -5.65
N ASP A 52 5.07 -3.85 -5.82
CA ASP A 52 5.78 -2.68 -6.33
C ASP A 52 6.48 -3.13 -7.61
N ASN A 53 7.80 -3.14 -7.65
CA ASN A 53 8.56 -3.63 -8.78
C ASN A 53 9.13 -5.03 -8.44
N PRO A 54 8.37 -6.13 -8.62
CA PRO A 54 8.86 -7.46 -8.23
C PRO A 54 10.04 -7.93 -9.08
N ARG A 55 10.22 -7.34 -10.25
CA ARG A 55 11.26 -7.72 -11.20
C ARG A 55 11.18 -9.20 -11.53
N PHE A 56 12.17 -10.00 -11.17
CA PHE A 56 12.19 -11.43 -11.47
C PHE A 56 11.76 -12.31 -10.29
N GLU A 57 11.37 -11.68 -9.17
CA GLU A 57 10.88 -12.43 -8.01
C GLU A 57 9.36 -12.58 -8.07
N SER A 58 8.86 -13.59 -7.37
CA SER A 58 7.42 -13.79 -7.21
C SER A 58 6.82 -12.65 -6.38
N PRO A 59 5.83 -11.90 -6.90
CA PRO A 59 5.16 -10.89 -6.09
C PRO A 59 4.57 -11.47 -4.81
N GLU A 60 4.01 -12.67 -4.87
CA GLU A 60 3.39 -13.33 -3.72
C GLU A 60 4.42 -13.64 -2.63
N ALA A 61 5.63 -14.04 -3.02
CA ALA A 61 6.71 -14.31 -2.06
C ALA A 61 7.14 -13.03 -1.34
N ILE A 62 7.24 -11.93 -2.09
CA ILE A 62 7.57 -10.62 -1.52
C ILE A 62 6.48 -10.19 -0.53
N MET A 63 5.22 -10.34 -0.92
CA MET A 63 4.09 -9.98 -0.07
C MET A 63 4.02 -10.82 1.20
N THR A 64 4.42 -12.09 1.12
CA THR A 64 4.48 -12.97 2.29
C THR A 64 5.53 -12.50 3.30
N ASP A 65 6.67 -12.01 2.83
CA ASP A 65 7.69 -11.44 3.71
C ASP A 65 7.14 -10.21 4.46
N ILE A 66 6.40 -9.36 3.76
CA ILE A 66 5.77 -8.18 4.37
C ILE A 66 4.71 -8.62 5.39
N GLU A 67 3.88 -9.58 5.01
CA GLU A 67 2.82 -10.12 5.86
C GLU A 67 3.36 -10.63 7.20
N THR A 68 4.48 -11.34 7.17
CA THR A 68 5.12 -11.84 8.37
C THR A 68 5.44 -10.69 9.33
N GLY A 69 5.95 -9.59 8.81
CA GLY A 69 6.24 -8.41 9.61
C GLY A 69 4.99 -7.76 10.18
N VAL A 70 3.94 -7.62 9.37
CA VAL A 70 2.68 -7.02 9.82
C VAL A 70 2.06 -7.83 10.96
N LEU A 71 2.08 -9.16 10.85
CA LEU A 71 1.60 -10.05 11.90
C LEU A 71 2.38 -9.87 13.20
N GLU A 72 3.70 -9.75 13.12
CA GLU A 72 4.53 -9.49 14.28
C GLU A 72 4.24 -8.14 14.92
N GLY A 73 3.91 -7.14 14.11
CA GLY A 73 3.52 -5.82 14.59
C GLY A 73 2.12 -5.76 15.18
N GLY A 74 1.32 -6.80 14.99
CA GLY A 74 -0.03 -6.90 15.54
C GLY A 74 -1.09 -6.13 14.76
N GLY A 75 -0.82 -5.79 13.50
CA GLY A 75 -1.74 -4.99 12.68
C GLY A 75 -2.72 -5.82 11.86
N GLU A 76 -3.82 -5.17 11.49
CA GLU A 76 -4.75 -5.71 10.50
C GLU A 76 -4.21 -5.44 9.10
N TYR A 77 -4.49 -6.34 8.17
CA TYR A 77 -4.00 -6.20 6.81
C TYR A 77 -4.85 -6.96 5.80
N VAL A 78 -4.67 -6.58 4.54
CA VAL A 78 -5.15 -7.35 3.38
C VAL A 78 -4.01 -7.44 2.37
N LYS A 79 -4.04 -8.46 1.52
CA LYS A 79 -3.07 -8.65 0.44
C LYS A 79 -3.79 -8.54 -0.89
N ILE A 80 -3.39 -7.59 -1.72
CA ILE A 80 -3.96 -7.39 -3.06
C ILE A 80 -2.80 -7.17 -4.02
N CYS A 81 -2.48 -8.17 -4.84
CA CYS A 81 -1.31 -8.15 -5.70
C CYS A 81 -1.35 -7.03 -6.75
N SER A 82 -2.49 -6.83 -7.39
CA SER A 82 -2.66 -5.74 -8.34
C SER A 82 -2.61 -4.40 -7.62
N ARG A 83 -1.61 -3.58 -7.96
CA ARG A 83 -1.46 -2.28 -7.29
C ARG A 83 -2.65 -1.35 -7.58
N LEU A 84 -3.21 -1.40 -8.79
CA LEU A 84 -4.40 -0.64 -9.11
C LEU A 84 -5.58 -1.06 -8.23
N ASP A 85 -5.81 -2.36 -8.11
CA ASP A 85 -6.90 -2.87 -7.26
C ASP A 85 -6.67 -2.56 -5.79
N ALA A 86 -5.41 -2.59 -5.34
CA ALA A 86 -5.05 -2.24 -3.96
C ALA A 86 -5.35 -0.78 -3.67
N ILE A 87 -4.98 0.12 -4.58
CA ILE A 87 -5.25 1.56 -4.42
C ILE A 87 -6.76 1.79 -4.43
N ARG A 88 -7.48 1.16 -5.35
CA ARG A 88 -8.94 1.27 -5.41
C ARG A 88 -9.57 0.80 -4.10
N TYR A 89 -9.14 -0.33 -3.58
CA TYR A 89 -9.64 -0.86 -2.31
C TYR A 89 -9.39 0.12 -1.16
N ALA A 90 -8.16 0.63 -1.04
CA ALA A 90 -7.80 1.55 0.04
C ALA A 90 -8.65 2.82 0.00
N LEU A 91 -8.90 3.36 -1.20
CA LEU A 91 -9.71 4.56 -1.35
C LEU A 91 -11.20 4.29 -1.14
N GLU A 92 -11.68 3.10 -1.51
CA GLU A 92 -13.08 2.72 -1.30
C GLU A 92 -13.42 2.55 0.19
N ILE A 93 -12.52 1.96 0.97
CA ILE A 93 -12.76 1.75 2.41
C ILE A 93 -12.51 3.00 3.24
N SER A 94 -11.82 4.00 2.68
CA SER A 94 -11.47 5.21 3.43
C SER A 94 -12.68 6.12 3.60
N ASP A 95 -12.75 6.73 4.76
CA ASP A 95 -13.75 7.72 5.11
C ASP A 95 -13.09 9.09 5.24
N ARG A 96 -13.94 10.09 5.49
CA ARG A 96 -13.53 11.50 5.50
C ARG A 96 -12.39 11.82 6.46
N ASP A 97 -12.37 11.18 7.63
CA ASP A 97 -11.38 11.46 8.67
C ASP A 97 -10.22 10.47 8.68
N ASP A 98 -10.14 9.63 7.66
CA ASP A 98 -9.04 8.69 7.49
C ASP A 98 -7.88 9.33 6.73
N ILE A 99 -6.67 8.84 7.00
CA ILE A 99 -5.50 9.17 6.19
C ILE A 99 -5.09 7.91 5.45
N VAL A 100 -4.92 8.03 4.12
CA VAL A 100 -4.42 6.94 3.28
C VAL A 100 -3.04 7.32 2.78
N LEU A 101 -2.03 6.56 3.20
CA LEU A 101 -0.66 6.73 2.73
C LEU A 101 -0.36 5.70 1.65
N LEU A 102 0.05 6.18 0.49
CA LEU A 102 0.58 5.34 -0.58
C LEU A 102 2.10 5.48 -0.57
N ALA A 103 2.79 4.46 -0.08
CA ALA A 103 4.23 4.51 0.10
C ALA A 103 4.96 3.68 -0.93
N GLY A 104 6.20 4.06 -1.21
CA GLY A 104 7.15 3.27 -1.98
C GLY A 104 7.35 3.70 -3.41
N LYS A 105 6.30 4.02 -4.15
CA LYS A 105 6.46 4.25 -5.60
C LYS A 105 6.83 5.69 -5.95
N GLY A 106 6.33 6.66 -5.20
CA GLY A 106 6.73 8.05 -5.37
C GLY A 106 6.51 8.60 -6.77
N HIS A 107 7.60 8.98 -7.44
CA HIS A 107 7.55 9.58 -8.77
C HIS A 107 7.57 8.58 -9.92
N GLU A 108 7.74 7.30 -9.65
CA GLU A 108 7.78 6.30 -10.70
C GLU A 108 6.43 6.20 -11.41
N THR A 109 6.46 6.16 -12.73
CA THR A 109 5.26 6.05 -13.57
C THR A 109 5.15 4.69 -14.23
N TYR A 110 5.85 3.70 -13.71
CA TYR A 110 5.90 2.35 -14.27
C TYR A 110 5.96 1.29 -13.18
N GLN A 111 5.61 0.07 -13.55
CA GLN A 111 5.84 -1.13 -12.75
C GLN A 111 6.71 -2.09 -13.55
N ASP A 112 7.78 -2.59 -12.94
CA ASP A 112 8.72 -3.52 -13.56
C ASP A 112 8.40 -4.95 -13.12
N ILE A 113 7.91 -5.76 -14.06
CA ILE A 113 7.60 -7.18 -13.84
C ILE A 113 8.40 -7.97 -14.87
N GLU A 114 9.31 -8.80 -14.40
CA GLU A 114 10.16 -9.64 -15.23
C GLU A 114 10.92 -8.87 -16.32
N GLY A 115 11.41 -7.68 -15.96
CA GLY A 115 12.16 -6.82 -16.88
C GLY A 115 11.29 -6.02 -17.84
N ARG A 116 9.97 -6.18 -17.79
CA ARG A 116 9.03 -5.40 -18.60
C ARG A 116 8.44 -4.27 -17.77
N ARG A 117 8.57 -3.07 -18.28
CA ARG A 117 7.99 -1.89 -17.64
C ARG A 117 6.62 -1.61 -18.21
N THR A 118 5.62 -1.64 -17.35
CA THR A 118 4.24 -1.30 -17.68
C THR A 118 3.95 0.08 -17.13
N GLN A 119 3.28 0.92 -17.89
CA GLN A 119 2.92 2.25 -17.42
C GLN A 119 2.00 2.15 -16.22
N MET A 120 2.33 2.85 -15.14
CA MET A 120 1.55 2.88 -13.91
C MET A 120 1.82 4.20 -13.20
N ASP A 121 0.98 5.20 -13.45
CA ASP A 121 1.06 6.49 -12.79
C ASP A 121 0.00 6.56 -11.69
N GLU A 122 0.45 6.47 -10.44
CA GLU A 122 -0.46 6.44 -9.29
C GLU A 122 -1.27 7.71 -9.13
N ARG A 123 -0.70 8.85 -9.48
CA ARG A 123 -1.42 10.12 -9.39
C ARG A 123 -2.63 10.13 -10.31
N GLU A 124 -2.45 9.64 -11.53
CA GLU A 124 -3.53 9.53 -12.50
C GLU A 124 -4.56 8.51 -12.06
N MET A 125 -4.12 7.38 -11.52
CA MET A 125 -5.01 6.35 -11.00
C MET A 125 -5.86 6.87 -9.85
N ILE A 126 -5.25 7.57 -8.90
CA ILE A 126 -5.95 8.17 -7.76
C ILE A 126 -6.98 9.18 -8.25
N ARG A 127 -6.59 10.05 -9.17
CA ARG A 127 -7.49 11.07 -9.72
C ARG A 127 -8.71 10.43 -10.35
N GLN A 128 -8.51 9.40 -11.16
CA GLN A 128 -9.59 8.69 -11.83
C GLN A 128 -10.52 8.01 -10.82
N ILE A 129 -9.97 7.32 -9.83
CA ILE A 129 -10.75 6.64 -8.81
C ILE A 129 -11.60 7.64 -8.01
N LEU A 130 -11.01 8.77 -7.64
CA LEU A 130 -11.73 9.79 -6.88
C LEU A 130 -12.85 10.43 -7.70
N GLU A 131 -12.64 10.64 -8.99
CA GLU A 131 -13.69 11.14 -9.89
C GLU A 131 -14.85 10.15 -9.96
N GLU A 132 -14.55 8.87 -10.11
CA GLU A 132 -15.57 7.81 -10.14
C GLU A 132 -16.34 7.74 -8.82
N LYS A 133 -15.65 7.86 -7.69
CA LYS A 133 -16.26 7.86 -6.37
C LYS A 133 -17.19 9.05 -6.17
N ASN A 134 -16.76 10.24 -6.58
CA ASN A 134 -17.56 11.44 -6.48
C ASN A 134 -18.79 11.39 -7.39
N ALA A 135 -18.69 10.71 -8.51
CA ALA A 135 -19.81 10.51 -9.43
C ALA A 135 -20.76 9.37 -9.00
N GLY A 136 -20.44 8.68 -7.90
CA GLY A 136 -21.24 7.56 -7.41
C GLY A 136 -21.05 6.27 -8.18
N ILE A 137 -20.04 6.20 -9.06
CA ILE A 137 -19.77 5.01 -9.89
C ILE A 137 -19.06 3.94 -9.06
N VAL A 138 -18.13 4.35 -8.20
CA VAL A 138 -17.41 3.46 -7.30
C VAL A 138 -18.18 3.36 -6.00
N ARG A 139 -18.62 2.17 -5.66
CA ARG A 139 -19.35 1.92 -4.41
C ARG A 139 -18.40 1.42 -3.34
N ARG A 140 -18.67 1.82 -2.11
CA ARG A 140 -17.94 1.31 -0.96
C ARG A 140 -18.31 -0.14 -0.71
N CYS A 141 -17.30 -0.92 -0.30
CA CYS A 141 -17.55 -2.26 0.24
C CYS A 141 -17.96 -2.10 1.71
N ASP A 142 -19.22 -1.78 1.96
CA ASP A 142 -19.75 -1.51 3.30
C ASP A 142 -20.21 -2.78 4.03
N ASN A 143 -19.74 -3.93 3.61
CA ASN A 143 -20.18 -5.21 4.19
C ASN A 143 -19.18 -5.78 5.16
#